data_32993c2d57c8723add08aa7d8c4980b0
#
_entry.id   32993c2d57c8723add08aa7d8c4980b0
#
_cell.length_a   1.000
_cell.length_b   1.000
_cell.length_c   1.000
_cell.angle_alpha   90.00
_cell.angle_beta   90.00
_cell.angle_gamma   90.00
#
_symmetry.space_group_name_H-M   'P 1'
#
loop_
_entity.id
_entity.type
_entity.pdbx_description
1 polymer ?
#
loop_
_entity_poly.entity_id
_entity_poly.type
_entity_poly.pdbx_seq_one_letter_code
_entity_poly.pdbx_strand_id
1 'polypeptide(L)'
;MYKRPQSAFISESTTEDGSTSTTQSETDNDPDGDEAAMSPLFGQATETDEEPTGYQATQPENGATPVQESCVPVPDDELQQRGLSRDDVRFLNRVLDVMNREDDEYTLLDRMSQLRDEYDDLHVERLTEQDLLEADSAAGRKYYTVLPDGRDLLGKELKAGPGAGDLGEKTPHKVGVRLLELWLQQRDDVGHVEPYYETDDGTVLDVAGFDADGDLVWAGEAELASNNRHAPVEDYDKLSAVDANSIWAFNNRETALDVLESLADADRIDERVSGRAARSFATIRDAVDEFDAAGLTTVRGFKNLDQELNQ
;
A
#
# COMPACT_ATOMS: atom_id res chain seq x y z
N MET A 1 -5.97 -34.96 27.55
CA MET A 1 -7.43 -35.16 27.83
C MET A 1 -7.93 -33.89 28.53
N TYR A 2 -8.37 -32.88 27.78
CA TYR A 2 -8.98 -31.66 28.33
C TYR A 2 -10.34 -31.49 27.68
N LYS A 3 -11.38 -31.47 28.49
CA LYS A 3 -12.79 -31.33 28.12
C LYS A 3 -13.09 -29.85 27.86
N ARG A 4 -13.75 -29.59 26.73
CA ARG A 4 -14.41 -28.28 26.43
C ARG A 4 -15.73 -28.21 27.19
N PRO A 5 -16.13 -27.04 27.73
CA PRO A 5 -17.52 -26.80 28.08
C PRO A 5 -18.33 -26.32 26.86
N GLN A 6 -19.51 -26.92 26.70
CA GLN A 6 -20.58 -26.42 25.86
C GLN A 6 -21.26 -25.26 26.60
N SER A 7 -21.56 -24.18 25.89
CA SER A 7 -22.53 -23.20 26.35
C SER A 7 -23.66 -23.02 25.33
N ALA A 8 -24.84 -23.00 25.88
CA ALA A 8 -26.13 -23.17 25.26
C ALA A 8 -26.63 -21.90 24.53
N PHE A 9 -27.41 -22.16 23.51
CA PHE A 9 -28.34 -21.26 22.85
C PHE A 9 -29.35 -20.66 23.84
N ILE A 10 -29.61 -19.35 23.76
CA ILE A 10 -30.90 -18.77 24.14
C ILE A 10 -31.31 -17.83 23.01
N SER A 11 -32.40 -18.25 22.35
CA SER A 11 -33.19 -17.44 21.44
C SER A 11 -34.26 -16.68 22.26
N GLU A 12 -34.38 -15.39 22.10
CA GLU A 12 -35.60 -14.67 22.41
C GLU A 12 -35.92 -13.67 21.31
N SER A 13 -37.05 -13.94 20.67
CA SER A 13 -37.78 -13.08 19.77
C SER A 13 -38.63 -12.09 20.56
N THR A 14 -38.66 -10.83 20.18
CA THR A 14 -39.83 -9.96 20.42
C THR A 14 -40.02 -8.96 19.30
N THR A 15 -41.14 -9.05 18.66
CA THR A 15 -41.85 -8.13 17.76
C THR A 15 -42.48 -6.99 18.55
N GLU A 16 -42.62 -5.85 17.88
CA GLU A 16 -43.77 -4.88 17.82
C GLU A 16 -43.19 -3.46 17.61
N ASP A 17 -43.47 -2.83 16.50
CA ASP A 17 -44.68 -2.09 16.06
C ASP A 17 -44.68 -0.61 16.51
N GLY A 18 -44.88 0.33 15.56
CA GLY A 18 -45.43 1.62 15.91
C GLY A 18 -44.83 2.87 15.24
N SER A 19 -45.33 3.18 14.05
CA SER A 19 -46.06 4.43 13.74
C SER A 19 -45.33 5.78 13.59
N THR A 20 -45.32 6.22 12.34
CA THR A 20 -45.67 7.58 11.80
C THR A 20 -45.40 8.85 12.64
N SER A 21 -44.67 9.81 12.06
CA SER A 21 -45.25 11.13 11.77
C SER A 21 -44.37 11.99 10.86
N THR A 22 -45.03 12.51 9.85
CA THR A 22 -44.71 13.56 8.91
C THR A 22 -44.56 14.93 9.62
N THR A 23 -43.53 15.71 9.26
CA THR A 23 -43.71 17.18 9.26
C THR A 23 -42.78 17.81 8.21
N GLN A 24 -43.41 18.44 7.23
CA GLN A 24 -42.87 19.43 6.29
C GLN A 24 -42.57 20.73 7.04
N SER A 25 -41.50 21.42 6.67
CA SER A 25 -41.51 22.90 6.67
C SER A 25 -40.49 23.40 5.64
N GLU A 26 -41.05 23.97 4.58
CA GLU A 26 -40.42 24.92 3.67
C GLU A 26 -40.02 26.18 4.42
N THR A 27 -38.90 26.78 4.09
CA THR A 27 -38.73 28.24 4.03
C THR A 27 -37.62 28.60 3.05
N ASP A 28 -38.08 29.25 1.97
CA ASP A 28 -37.31 30.12 1.08
C ASP A 28 -36.57 31.22 1.86
N ASN A 29 -35.37 31.57 1.37
CA ASN A 29 -34.92 32.97 1.28
C ASN A 29 -33.59 33.04 0.50
N ASP A 30 -33.64 33.50 -0.74
CA ASP A 30 -32.67 34.38 -1.36
C ASP A 30 -32.93 35.83 -0.88
N PRO A 31 -31.95 36.74 -0.81
CA PRO A 31 -31.48 37.40 -2.02
C PRO A 31 -30.02 37.96 -2.05
N ASP A 32 -29.56 38.12 -3.29
CA ASP A 32 -28.83 39.25 -3.90
C ASP A 32 -27.66 39.97 -3.17
N GLY A 33 -26.57 40.10 -3.97
CA GLY A 33 -25.76 41.33 -4.03
C GLY A 33 -24.28 41.13 -3.66
N ASP A 34 -23.32 41.19 -4.49
CA ASP A 34 -22.77 42.39 -5.11
C ASP A 34 -21.46 42.04 -5.86
N GLU A 35 -21.38 42.61 -7.02
CA GLU A 35 -20.19 42.66 -7.88
C GLU A 35 -19.07 43.49 -7.21
N ALA A 36 -17.84 43.02 -7.31
CA ALA A 36 -16.66 43.88 -7.32
C ALA A 36 -15.57 43.31 -8.22
N ALA A 37 -15.54 43.84 -9.41
CA ALA A 37 -14.44 43.72 -10.36
C ALA A 37 -13.17 44.39 -9.81
N MET A 38 -12.00 43.70 -9.95
CA MET A 38 -10.73 44.42 -10.06
C MET A 38 -9.77 43.69 -11.00
N SER A 39 -9.32 44.43 -11.95
CA SER A 39 -8.49 44.13 -13.12
C SER A 39 -7.04 43.80 -12.82
N PRO A 40 -6.28 43.36 -13.85
CA PRO A 40 -5.04 42.63 -13.71
C PRO A 40 -3.83 43.54 -13.69
N LEU A 41 -2.79 43.13 -12.96
CA LEU A 41 -1.44 43.71 -13.04
C LEU A 41 -0.55 42.83 -13.89
N PHE A 42 -0.30 43.26 -15.10
CA PHE A 42 0.77 42.76 -15.97
C PHE A 42 2.14 43.08 -15.36
N GLY A 43 2.91 42.03 -15.02
CA GLY A 43 4.33 42.12 -14.74
C GLY A 43 5.11 41.57 -15.95
N GLN A 44 5.88 42.43 -16.60
CA GLN A 44 6.76 42.09 -17.72
C GLN A 44 7.88 41.15 -17.27
N ALA A 45 7.98 40.00 -17.95
CA ALA A 45 9.15 39.12 -17.89
C ALA A 45 10.29 39.75 -18.74
N THR A 46 11.44 39.98 -18.13
CA THR A 46 12.69 40.28 -18.82
C THR A 46 13.35 38.95 -19.19
N GLU A 47 13.47 38.71 -20.49
CA GLU A 47 14.33 37.67 -21.06
C GLU A 47 15.79 37.98 -20.73
N THR A 48 16.44 37.06 -20.04
CA THR A 48 17.92 37.01 -19.98
C THR A 48 18.36 35.72 -20.68
N ASP A 49 18.92 35.91 -21.87
CA ASP A 49 19.70 34.91 -22.60
C ASP A 49 20.94 34.53 -21.77
N GLU A 50 20.98 33.33 -21.19
CA GLU A 50 22.21 32.69 -20.74
C GLU A 50 22.42 31.39 -21.55
N GLU A 51 23.53 31.38 -22.34
CA GLU A 51 24.00 30.22 -23.08
C GLU A 51 24.32 29.04 -22.14
N PRO A 52 24.02 27.78 -22.52
CA PRO A 52 24.39 26.64 -21.71
C PRO A 52 25.88 26.35 -21.85
N THR A 53 26.62 26.61 -20.81
CA THR A 53 28.00 26.15 -20.63
C THR A 53 28.02 24.63 -20.54
N GLY A 54 28.82 24.01 -21.44
CA GLY A 54 28.93 22.57 -21.61
C GLY A 54 29.31 21.84 -20.33
N TYR A 55 28.49 20.83 -19.98
CA TYR A 55 28.82 19.83 -18.99
C TYR A 55 29.94 18.91 -19.50
N GLN A 56 31.15 19.09 -18.95
CA GLN A 56 32.20 18.06 -19.02
C GLN A 56 31.82 16.95 -18.06
N ALA A 57 31.51 15.77 -18.61
CA ALA A 57 31.38 14.56 -17.85
C ALA A 57 32.73 14.19 -17.20
N THR A 58 32.86 14.47 -15.92
CA THR A 58 33.91 13.87 -15.08
C THR A 58 33.55 12.43 -14.83
N GLN A 59 34.44 11.52 -15.28
CA GLN A 59 34.34 10.10 -14.92
C GLN A 59 34.37 9.97 -13.39
N PRO A 60 33.52 9.13 -12.78
CA PRO A 60 33.63 8.83 -11.36
C PRO A 60 34.94 8.05 -11.12
N GLU A 61 35.83 8.65 -10.37
CA GLU A 61 36.95 7.91 -9.77
C GLU A 61 36.35 6.86 -8.85
N ASN A 62 36.74 5.58 -9.05
CA ASN A 62 36.47 4.46 -8.19
C ASN A 62 37.13 4.66 -6.81
N GLY A 63 36.55 5.54 -6.00
CA GLY A 63 36.75 5.61 -4.57
C GLY A 63 35.55 4.92 -3.92
N ALA A 64 35.70 3.68 -3.49
CA ALA A 64 34.74 3.08 -2.58
C ALA A 64 34.60 4.03 -1.38
N THR A 65 33.50 4.75 -1.31
CA THR A 65 33.13 5.53 -0.13
C THR A 65 33.06 4.53 1.01
N PRO A 66 33.84 4.71 2.11
CA PRO A 66 33.69 3.81 3.24
C PRO A 66 32.23 3.88 3.67
N VAL A 67 31.56 2.72 3.67
CA VAL A 67 30.21 2.56 4.24
C VAL A 67 30.29 3.21 5.61
N GLN A 68 29.54 4.31 5.79
CA GLN A 68 29.47 5.00 7.06
C GLN A 68 29.07 3.94 8.07
N GLU A 69 29.98 3.58 9.02
CA GLU A 69 29.67 2.63 10.09
C GLU A 69 28.46 3.19 10.83
N SER A 70 27.26 2.78 10.40
CA SER A 70 26.03 3.11 11.11
C SER A 70 26.20 2.56 12.51
N CYS A 71 26.19 3.47 13.48
CA CYS A 71 26.35 3.11 14.89
C CYS A 71 25.25 2.09 15.23
N VAL A 72 25.65 0.85 15.52
CA VAL A 72 24.71 -0.17 15.97
C VAL A 72 24.14 0.31 17.30
N PRO A 73 22.82 0.55 17.43
CA PRO A 73 22.24 1.14 18.62
C PRO A 73 22.26 0.20 19.84
N VAL A 74 22.62 -1.07 19.62
CA VAL A 74 22.59 -2.14 20.62
C VAL A 74 23.98 -2.38 21.21
N PRO A 75 24.16 -2.38 22.56
CA PRO A 75 25.43 -2.67 23.20
C PRO A 75 25.92 -4.09 22.95
N ASP A 76 27.25 -4.28 22.92
CA ASP A 76 27.87 -5.59 22.63
C ASP A 76 27.49 -6.68 23.65
N ASP A 77 27.30 -6.34 24.91
CA ASP A 77 26.87 -7.27 25.95
C ASP A 77 25.42 -7.76 25.74
N GLU A 78 24.53 -6.90 25.25
CA GLU A 78 23.19 -7.30 24.87
C GLU A 78 23.18 -8.16 23.61
N LEU A 79 23.97 -7.82 22.60
CA LEU A 79 24.15 -8.67 21.41
C LEU A 79 24.61 -10.06 21.79
N GLN A 80 25.62 -10.16 22.65
CA GLN A 80 26.16 -11.44 23.12
C GLN A 80 25.11 -12.24 23.91
N GLN A 81 24.33 -11.59 24.76
CA GLN A 81 23.26 -12.23 25.54
C GLN A 81 22.18 -12.83 24.64
N ARG A 82 21.82 -12.13 23.56
CA ARG A 82 20.85 -12.59 22.57
C ARG A 82 21.46 -13.51 21.51
N GLY A 83 22.78 -13.67 21.50
CA GLY A 83 23.52 -14.42 20.48
C GLY A 83 23.44 -13.78 19.09
N LEU A 84 23.24 -12.48 19.00
CA LEU A 84 23.16 -11.71 17.75
C LEU A 84 24.56 -11.20 17.37
N SER A 85 24.81 -11.09 16.07
CA SER A 85 25.97 -10.39 15.52
C SER A 85 25.67 -8.90 15.32
N ARG A 86 26.71 -8.10 15.07
CA ARG A 86 26.53 -6.71 14.65
C ARG A 86 25.86 -6.62 13.29
N ASP A 87 26.10 -7.59 12.40
CA ASP A 87 25.52 -7.64 11.07
C ASP A 87 24.03 -7.98 11.13
N ASP A 88 23.60 -8.81 12.09
CA ASP A 88 22.17 -9.07 12.33
C ASP A 88 21.41 -7.76 12.64
N VAL A 89 21.95 -6.91 13.50
CA VAL A 89 21.32 -5.65 13.88
C VAL A 89 21.39 -4.58 12.77
N ARG A 90 22.53 -4.50 12.06
CA ARG A 90 22.67 -3.61 10.91
C ARG A 90 21.67 -3.96 9.81
N PHE A 91 21.50 -5.26 9.53
CA PHE A 91 20.54 -5.75 8.57
C PHE A 91 19.09 -5.41 8.98
N LEU A 92 18.73 -5.68 10.26
CA LEU A 92 17.41 -5.28 10.80
C LEU A 92 17.16 -3.78 10.62
N ASN A 93 18.13 -2.94 11.00
CA ASN A 93 17.98 -1.49 10.87
C ASN A 93 17.76 -1.09 9.41
N ARG A 94 18.55 -1.65 8.49
CA ARG A 94 18.44 -1.31 7.08
C ARG A 94 17.15 -1.81 6.43
N VAL A 95 16.65 -2.99 6.82
CA VAL A 95 15.32 -3.45 6.41
C VAL A 95 14.23 -2.48 6.88
N LEU A 96 14.34 -1.98 8.13
CA LEU A 96 13.40 -0.98 8.65
C LEU A 96 13.48 0.35 7.91
N ASP A 97 14.69 0.79 7.51
CA ASP A 97 14.89 2.00 6.69
C ASP A 97 14.23 1.85 5.31
N VAL A 98 14.37 0.69 4.67
CA VAL A 98 13.68 0.39 3.41
C VAL A 98 12.16 0.38 3.60
N MET A 99 11.65 -0.21 4.69
CA MET A 99 10.21 -0.20 5.01
C MET A 99 9.68 1.22 5.25
N ASN A 100 10.50 2.09 5.82
CA ASN A 100 10.21 3.51 6.09
C ASN A 100 10.44 4.43 4.87
N ARG A 101 10.98 3.90 3.76
CA ARG A 101 11.43 4.67 2.58
C ARG A 101 12.51 5.70 2.96
N GLU A 102 13.42 5.32 3.86
CA GLU A 102 14.54 6.15 4.36
C GLU A 102 15.91 5.66 3.89
N ASP A 103 15.99 4.48 3.26
CA ASP A 103 17.25 3.98 2.71
C ASP A 103 17.55 4.67 1.38
N ASP A 104 18.80 5.18 1.23
CA ASP A 104 19.23 5.92 0.04
C ASP A 104 19.61 5.00 -1.14
N GLU A 105 19.89 3.73 -0.89
CA GLU A 105 20.42 2.78 -1.88
C GLU A 105 19.38 1.72 -2.28
N TYR A 106 18.49 1.34 -1.35
CA TYR A 106 17.49 0.30 -1.56
C TYR A 106 16.07 0.85 -1.40
N THR A 107 15.22 0.40 -2.30
CA THR A 107 13.77 0.68 -2.25
C THR A 107 12.99 -0.59 -1.94
N LEU A 108 11.69 -0.46 -1.68
CA LEU A 108 10.78 -1.61 -1.49
C LEU A 108 10.73 -2.56 -2.69
N LEU A 109 11.12 -2.12 -3.90
CA LEU A 109 11.10 -2.94 -5.11
C LEU A 109 12.44 -3.62 -5.41
N ASP A 110 13.48 -3.29 -4.67
CA ASP A 110 14.77 -3.95 -4.82
C ASP A 110 14.76 -5.35 -4.19
N ARG A 111 15.74 -6.15 -4.60
CA ARG A 111 15.84 -7.52 -4.09
C ARG A 111 16.47 -7.53 -2.70
N MET A 112 15.69 -7.84 -1.69
CA MET A 112 16.20 -8.01 -0.31
C MET A 112 17.31 -9.07 -0.19
N SER A 113 17.44 -9.98 -1.18
CA SER A 113 18.60 -10.89 -1.25
C SER A 113 19.92 -10.17 -1.51
N GLN A 114 19.91 -9.06 -2.27
CA GLN A 114 21.10 -8.25 -2.51
C GLN A 114 21.50 -7.52 -1.23
N LEU A 115 20.53 -6.90 -0.55
CA LEU A 115 20.76 -6.29 0.76
C LEU A 115 21.33 -7.31 1.77
N ARG A 116 20.76 -8.53 1.80
CA ARG A 116 21.25 -9.61 2.67
C ARG A 116 22.72 -9.99 2.37
N ASP A 117 23.08 -10.05 1.09
CA ASP A 117 24.39 -10.50 0.63
C ASP A 117 25.51 -9.46 0.92
N GLU A 118 25.19 -8.27 1.46
CA GLU A 118 26.15 -7.26 1.94
C GLU A 118 26.76 -7.60 3.32
N TYR A 119 26.19 -8.57 4.04
CA TYR A 119 26.56 -8.90 5.41
C TYR A 119 27.15 -10.31 5.51
N ASP A 120 28.39 -10.39 6.00
CA ASP A 120 29.16 -11.67 6.08
C ASP A 120 28.71 -12.54 7.27
N ASP A 121 28.31 -11.91 8.40
CA ASP A 121 27.96 -12.60 9.66
C ASP A 121 26.46 -12.43 10.00
N LEU A 122 25.61 -12.55 8.96
CA LEU A 122 24.15 -12.43 9.09
C LEU A 122 23.48 -13.78 9.29
N HIS A 123 22.64 -13.88 10.31
CA HIS A 123 21.89 -15.07 10.68
C HIS A 123 20.37 -14.83 10.62
N VAL A 124 19.79 -14.80 9.43
CA VAL A 124 18.36 -14.53 9.21
C VAL A 124 17.46 -15.49 9.99
N GLU A 125 17.81 -16.79 10.02
CA GLU A 125 17.07 -17.81 10.76
C GLU A 125 16.97 -17.46 12.25
N ARG A 126 18.05 -16.97 12.86
CA ARG A 126 18.10 -16.57 14.27
C ARG A 126 17.21 -15.35 14.53
N LEU A 127 17.22 -14.38 13.61
CA LEU A 127 16.34 -13.21 13.70
C LEU A 127 14.87 -13.61 13.64
N THR A 128 14.55 -14.58 12.80
CA THR A 128 13.18 -15.12 12.67
C THR A 128 12.77 -15.96 13.89
N GLU A 129 13.66 -16.78 14.43
CA GLU A 129 13.42 -17.59 15.63
C GLU A 129 13.20 -16.74 16.90
N GLN A 130 13.72 -15.52 16.91
CA GLN A 130 13.55 -14.56 18.02
C GLN A 130 12.41 -13.55 17.79
N ASP A 131 11.58 -13.75 16.79
CA ASP A 131 10.48 -12.85 16.44
C ASP A 131 10.92 -11.39 16.19
N LEU A 132 12.17 -11.18 15.73
CA LEU A 132 12.70 -9.87 15.36
C LEU A 132 12.40 -9.52 13.90
N LEU A 133 12.27 -10.56 13.06
CA LEU A 133 12.12 -10.47 11.62
C LEU A 133 11.15 -11.53 11.12
N GLU A 134 10.28 -11.19 10.20
CA GLU A 134 9.46 -12.14 9.44
C GLU A 134 9.92 -12.16 7.99
N ALA A 135 9.89 -13.35 7.36
CA ALA A 135 10.26 -13.53 5.97
C ALA A 135 9.04 -13.94 5.15
N ASP A 136 8.70 -13.14 4.15
CA ASP A 136 7.55 -13.30 3.27
C ASP A 136 7.96 -13.30 1.79
N SER A 137 6.98 -13.49 0.90
CA SER A 137 7.19 -13.42 -0.54
C SER A 137 6.14 -12.54 -1.22
N ALA A 138 6.58 -11.64 -2.10
CA ALA A 138 5.73 -10.84 -2.97
C ALA A 138 6.36 -10.73 -4.37
N ALA A 139 5.55 -10.67 -5.42
CA ALA A 139 6.00 -10.58 -6.81
C ALA A 139 7.05 -11.64 -7.21
N GLY A 140 7.08 -12.80 -6.54
CA GLY A 140 8.08 -13.86 -6.75
C GLY A 140 9.46 -13.56 -6.15
N ARG A 141 9.57 -12.60 -5.25
CA ARG A 141 10.78 -12.22 -4.52
C ARG A 141 10.57 -12.41 -3.03
N LYS A 142 11.67 -12.61 -2.29
CA LYS A 142 11.69 -12.70 -0.83
C LYS A 142 11.84 -11.30 -0.24
N TYR A 143 11.01 -11.03 0.76
CA TYR A 143 11.00 -9.79 1.54
C TYR A 143 11.11 -10.09 3.03
N TYR A 144 11.48 -9.07 3.79
CA TYR A 144 11.59 -9.14 5.24
C TYR A 144 10.80 -8.01 5.86
N THR A 145 10.12 -8.31 6.98
CA THR A 145 9.39 -7.35 7.80
C THR A 145 10.00 -7.31 9.19
N VAL A 146 10.44 -6.14 9.66
CA VAL A 146 10.91 -5.98 11.03
C VAL A 146 9.70 -5.97 11.97
N LEU A 147 9.65 -6.95 12.85
CA LEU A 147 8.58 -7.13 13.81
C LEU A 147 8.70 -6.15 15.01
N PRO A 148 7.66 -5.99 15.86
CA PRO A 148 7.70 -5.07 17.00
C PRO A 148 8.93 -5.26 17.88
N ASP A 149 9.28 -6.49 18.26
CA ASP A 149 10.45 -6.78 19.10
C ASP A 149 11.78 -6.39 18.42
N GLY A 150 11.83 -6.49 17.07
CA GLY A 150 12.98 -6.00 16.28
C GLY A 150 13.07 -4.47 16.30
N ARG A 151 11.95 -3.77 16.22
CA ARG A 151 11.90 -2.30 16.31
C ARG A 151 12.28 -1.82 17.70
N ASP A 152 11.78 -2.49 18.74
CA ASP A 152 12.15 -2.19 20.13
C ASP A 152 13.65 -2.39 20.36
N LEU A 153 14.24 -3.46 19.81
CA LEU A 153 15.68 -3.71 19.88
C LEU A 153 16.48 -2.57 19.21
N LEU A 154 15.99 -2.06 18.08
CA LEU A 154 16.62 -0.96 17.35
C LEU A 154 16.38 0.41 18.00
N GLY A 155 15.39 0.53 18.90
CA GLY A 155 14.89 1.81 19.38
C GLY A 155 14.37 2.71 18.26
N LYS A 156 13.81 2.11 17.19
CA LYS A 156 13.37 2.79 15.99
C LYS A 156 11.96 2.34 15.60
N GLU A 157 11.11 3.30 15.31
CA GLU A 157 9.71 3.07 14.97
C GLU A 157 9.49 2.82 13.48
N LEU A 158 8.46 2.02 13.15
CA LEU A 158 7.90 2.00 11.81
C LEU A 158 7.08 3.27 11.62
N LYS A 159 7.28 3.97 10.48
CA LYS A 159 6.44 5.11 10.11
C LYS A 159 5.02 4.63 9.81
N ALA A 160 4.04 5.34 10.36
CA ALA A 160 2.63 5.07 10.16
C ALA A 160 1.83 6.36 9.97
N GLY A 161 0.64 6.23 9.41
CA GLY A 161 -0.26 7.34 9.10
C GLY A 161 -0.30 7.69 7.61
N PRO A 162 -0.89 8.85 7.24
CA PRO A 162 -1.02 9.26 5.85
C PRO A 162 0.33 9.21 5.10
N GLY A 163 0.35 8.59 3.93
CA GLY A 163 1.55 8.40 3.12
C GLY A 163 2.50 7.27 3.57
N ALA A 164 2.26 6.63 4.72
CA ALA A 164 3.18 5.65 5.31
C ALA A 164 2.55 4.28 5.62
N GLY A 165 1.22 4.19 5.73
CA GLY A 165 0.47 2.97 6.08
C GLY A 165 0.34 2.72 7.57
N ASP A 166 0.02 1.50 7.97
CA ASP A 166 -0.25 1.12 9.34
C ASP A 166 0.95 0.47 10.04
N LEU A 167 1.02 0.58 11.38
CA LEU A 167 2.08 -0.02 12.21
C LEU A 167 2.15 -1.55 12.10
N GLY A 168 1.02 -2.21 11.81
CA GLY A 168 0.91 -3.66 11.65
C GLY A 168 1.16 -4.16 10.23
N GLU A 169 1.43 -3.23 9.31
CA GLU A 169 1.52 -3.56 7.90
C GLU A 169 2.83 -4.27 7.56
N LYS A 170 2.71 -5.34 6.79
CA LYS A 170 3.87 -6.14 6.36
C LYS A 170 4.50 -5.56 5.09
N THR A 171 5.80 -5.80 4.94
CA THR A 171 6.55 -5.40 3.74
C THR A 171 5.90 -5.84 2.42
N PRO A 172 5.37 -7.08 2.26
CA PRO A 172 4.67 -7.46 1.03
C PRO A 172 3.50 -6.55 0.65
N HIS A 173 2.73 -6.05 1.62
CA HIS A 173 1.64 -5.10 1.35
C HIS A 173 2.20 -3.76 0.88
N LYS A 174 3.19 -3.21 1.59
CA LYS A 174 3.90 -1.99 1.16
C LYS A 174 4.50 -2.10 -0.25
N VAL A 175 4.96 -3.29 -0.65
CA VAL A 175 5.41 -3.58 -2.03
C VAL A 175 4.24 -3.48 -3.01
N GLY A 176 3.07 -4.04 -2.68
CA GLY A 176 1.86 -3.94 -3.50
C GLY A 176 1.42 -2.49 -3.70
N VAL A 177 1.36 -1.72 -2.61
CA VAL A 177 1.06 -0.28 -2.64
C VAL A 177 2.07 0.48 -3.52
N ARG A 178 3.37 0.21 -3.37
CA ARG A 178 4.41 0.86 -4.19
C ARG A 178 4.30 0.51 -5.68
N LEU A 179 3.97 -0.74 -6.01
CA LEU A 179 3.74 -1.16 -7.39
C LEU A 179 2.53 -0.44 -8.01
N LEU A 180 1.43 -0.29 -7.26
CA LEU A 180 0.26 0.48 -7.68
C LEU A 180 0.59 1.96 -7.87
N GLU A 181 1.30 2.56 -6.91
CA GLU A 181 1.75 3.96 -6.98
C GLU A 181 2.53 4.22 -8.28
N LEU A 182 3.53 3.40 -8.60
CA LEU A 182 4.33 3.56 -9.82
C LEU A 182 3.54 3.27 -11.09
N TRP A 183 2.63 2.30 -11.05
CA TRP A 183 1.78 1.98 -12.20
C TRP A 183 0.82 3.14 -12.51
N LEU A 184 0.22 3.76 -11.49
CA LEU A 184 -0.63 4.94 -11.66
C LEU A 184 0.16 6.15 -12.16
N GLN A 185 1.41 6.35 -11.69
CA GLN A 185 2.29 7.43 -12.17
C GLN A 185 2.62 7.34 -13.67
N GLN A 186 2.50 6.17 -14.30
CA GLN A 186 2.74 5.98 -15.74
C GLN A 186 1.51 6.23 -16.61
N ARG A 187 0.36 6.55 -16.01
CA ARG A 187 -0.88 6.75 -16.76
C ARG A 187 -1.01 8.19 -17.25
N ASP A 188 -1.48 8.34 -18.48
CA ASP A 188 -1.66 9.66 -19.11
C ASP A 188 -2.79 10.48 -18.46
N ASP A 189 -3.75 9.81 -17.80
CA ASP A 189 -4.89 10.40 -17.11
C ASP A 189 -4.61 10.76 -15.64
N VAL A 190 -3.39 10.52 -15.13
CA VAL A 190 -2.98 10.78 -13.74
C VAL A 190 -1.91 11.88 -13.70
N GLY A 191 -2.19 12.95 -12.97
CA GLY A 191 -1.26 14.08 -12.74
C GLY A 191 -0.36 13.87 -11.52
N HIS A 192 -0.90 13.28 -10.43
CA HIS A 192 -0.12 12.89 -9.25
C HIS A 192 -0.74 11.68 -8.53
N VAL A 193 0.03 11.06 -7.65
CA VAL A 193 -0.39 9.86 -6.91
C VAL A 193 -0.02 10.01 -5.44
N GLU A 194 -0.94 9.65 -4.55
CA GLU A 194 -0.76 9.63 -3.11
C GLU A 194 -0.97 8.21 -2.56
N PRO A 195 0.04 7.59 -1.95
CA PRO A 195 -0.14 6.34 -1.20
C PRO A 195 -0.79 6.62 0.15
N TYR A 196 -1.59 5.68 0.64
CA TYR A 196 -2.29 5.75 1.92
C TYR A 196 -3.07 7.05 2.10
N TYR A 197 -3.86 7.37 1.08
CA TYR A 197 -4.64 8.59 1.03
C TYR A 197 -5.87 8.51 1.93
N GLU A 198 -6.01 9.46 2.84
CA GLU A 198 -7.19 9.61 3.69
C GLU A 198 -8.21 10.53 3.01
N THR A 199 -9.39 10.00 2.72
CA THR A 199 -10.52 10.73 2.14
C THR A 199 -11.17 11.65 3.18
N ASP A 200 -12.04 12.57 2.75
CA ASP A 200 -12.73 13.53 3.62
C ASP A 200 -13.59 12.86 4.71
N ASP A 201 -14.07 11.65 4.50
CA ASP A 201 -14.86 10.87 5.46
C ASP A 201 -13.99 10.02 6.42
N GLY A 202 -12.65 10.10 6.29
CA GLY A 202 -11.68 9.39 7.11
C GLY A 202 -11.39 7.96 6.63
N THR A 203 -11.89 7.58 5.45
CA THR A 203 -11.55 6.30 4.81
C THR A 203 -10.13 6.38 4.23
N VAL A 204 -9.32 5.34 4.40
CA VAL A 204 -7.97 5.28 3.82
C VAL A 204 -7.96 4.35 2.61
N LEU A 205 -7.52 4.88 1.46
CA LEU A 205 -7.21 4.13 0.24
C LEU A 205 -5.72 3.78 0.23
N ASP A 206 -5.37 2.59 -0.18
CA ASP A 206 -3.95 2.21 -0.30
C ASP A 206 -3.20 3.10 -1.29
N VAL A 207 -3.87 3.47 -2.40
CA VAL A 207 -3.32 4.42 -3.37
C VAL A 207 -4.44 5.23 -4.00
N ALA A 208 -4.25 6.54 -4.13
CA ALA A 208 -5.11 7.46 -4.85
C ALA A 208 -4.35 8.12 -6.01
N GLY A 209 -4.96 8.14 -7.20
CA GLY A 209 -4.45 8.81 -8.39
C GLY A 209 -5.37 9.98 -8.77
N PHE A 210 -4.79 11.16 -8.91
CA PHE A 210 -5.48 12.40 -9.22
C PHE A 210 -5.10 12.89 -10.62
N ASP A 211 -6.03 13.49 -11.31
CA ASP A 211 -5.75 14.14 -12.59
C ASP A 211 -5.01 15.48 -12.43
N ALA A 212 -4.85 16.21 -13.53
CA ALA A 212 -4.16 17.51 -13.54
C ALA A 212 -4.97 18.63 -12.82
N ASP A 213 -6.28 18.46 -12.69
CA ASP A 213 -7.18 19.40 -12.02
C ASP A 213 -7.31 19.10 -10.52
N GLY A 214 -6.80 17.96 -10.08
CA GLY A 214 -6.80 17.48 -8.69
C GLY A 214 -8.02 16.62 -8.35
N ASP A 215 -8.79 16.20 -9.34
CA ASP A 215 -9.91 15.28 -9.15
C ASP A 215 -9.41 13.84 -9.02
N LEU A 216 -9.97 13.08 -8.06
CA LEU A 216 -9.65 11.66 -7.88
C LEU A 216 -10.17 10.86 -9.09
N VAL A 217 -9.27 10.24 -9.84
CA VAL A 217 -9.60 9.46 -11.06
C VAL A 217 -9.30 7.98 -10.91
N TRP A 218 -8.44 7.60 -9.96
CA TRP A 218 -8.12 6.22 -9.61
C TRP A 218 -8.02 6.02 -8.11
N ALA A 219 -8.59 4.91 -7.65
CA ALA A 219 -8.45 4.39 -6.28
C ALA A 219 -7.94 2.96 -6.34
N GLY A 220 -6.97 2.58 -5.51
CA GLY A 220 -6.36 1.27 -5.55
C GLY A 220 -6.23 0.61 -4.19
N GLU A 221 -6.34 -0.74 -4.18
CA GLU A 221 -6.13 -1.60 -3.01
C GLU A 221 -5.13 -2.71 -3.34
N ALA A 222 -4.24 -2.99 -2.40
CA ALA A 222 -3.22 -4.03 -2.49
C ALA A 222 -3.58 -5.19 -1.56
N GLU A 223 -3.84 -6.37 -2.11
CA GLU A 223 -4.36 -7.50 -1.36
C GLU A 223 -3.34 -8.63 -1.19
N LEU A 224 -3.16 -9.05 0.04
CA LEU A 224 -2.48 -10.26 0.44
C LEU A 224 -3.48 -11.34 0.84
N ALA A 225 -3.04 -12.62 0.81
CA ALA A 225 -3.84 -13.69 1.38
C ALA A 225 -4.17 -13.38 2.85
N SER A 226 -5.45 -13.27 3.17
CA SER A 226 -5.95 -12.97 4.51
C SER A 226 -6.90 -14.05 5.01
N ASN A 227 -6.88 -14.28 6.32
CA ASN A 227 -7.90 -15.12 6.98
C ASN A 227 -9.20 -14.34 7.26
N ASN A 228 -9.20 -13.02 7.04
CA ASN A 228 -10.38 -12.16 7.22
C ASN A 228 -11.15 -12.05 5.90
N ARG A 229 -12.22 -12.83 5.77
CA ARG A 229 -13.10 -12.82 4.58
C ARG A 229 -13.98 -11.56 4.45
N HIS A 230 -14.03 -10.71 5.47
CA HIS A 230 -14.82 -9.48 5.46
C HIS A 230 -14.03 -8.30 4.92
N ALA A 231 -12.70 -8.29 5.06
CA ALA A 231 -11.87 -7.20 4.60
C ALA A 231 -12.08 -6.87 3.10
N PRO A 232 -12.09 -7.85 2.16
CA PRO A 232 -12.30 -7.52 0.75
C PRO A 232 -13.65 -6.88 0.46
N VAL A 233 -14.70 -7.20 1.24
CA VAL A 233 -16.03 -6.60 1.07
C VAL A 233 -16.03 -5.15 1.56
N GLU A 234 -15.37 -4.89 2.68
CA GLU A 234 -15.19 -3.54 3.23
C GLU A 234 -14.37 -2.67 2.27
N ASP A 235 -13.30 -3.22 1.69
CA ASP A 235 -12.45 -2.53 0.70
C ASP A 235 -13.21 -2.27 -0.61
N TYR A 236 -14.03 -3.22 -1.07
CA TYR A 236 -14.91 -2.99 -2.21
C TYR A 236 -15.92 -1.87 -1.93
N ASP A 237 -16.59 -1.89 -0.77
CA ASP A 237 -17.56 -0.86 -0.39
C ASP A 237 -16.90 0.52 -0.32
N LYS A 238 -15.67 0.60 0.17
CA LYS A 238 -14.81 1.78 0.19
C LYS A 238 -14.51 2.30 -1.23
N LEU A 239 -14.03 1.44 -2.13
CA LEU A 239 -13.73 1.80 -3.52
C LEU A 239 -14.99 2.18 -4.32
N SER A 240 -16.13 1.52 -4.06
CA SER A 240 -17.39 1.82 -4.74
C SER A 240 -18.02 3.15 -4.30
N ALA A 241 -17.61 3.69 -3.14
CA ALA A 241 -18.12 4.96 -2.62
C ALA A 241 -17.45 6.18 -3.24
N VAL A 242 -16.30 6.01 -3.90
CA VAL A 242 -15.58 7.09 -4.59
C VAL A 242 -15.92 7.09 -6.08
N ASP A 243 -16.04 8.28 -6.69
CA ASP A 243 -16.32 8.45 -8.13
C ASP A 243 -14.99 8.39 -8.93
N ALA A 244 -14.37 7.20 -8.94
CA ALA A 244 -13.09 6.95 -9.58
C ALA A 244 -13.00 5.52 -10.15
N ASN A 245 -12.11 5.30 -11.09
CA ASN A 245 -11.76 3.93 -11.50
C ASN A 245 -11.07 3.21 -10.33
N SER A 246 -11.37 1.92 -10.17
CA SER A 246 -10.79 1.12 -9.09
C SER A 246 -9.84 0.06 -9.62
N ILE A 247 -8.68 -0.09 -8.96
CA ILE A 247 -7.70 -1.13 -9.28
C ILE A 247 -7.37 -1.96 -8.05
N TRP A 248 -7.43 -3.29 -8.21
CA TRP A 248 -7.00 -4.22 -7.19
C TRP A 248 -5.69 -4.88 -7.60
N ALA A 249 -4.70 -4.84 -6.73
CA ALA A 249 -3.44 -5.56 -6.92
C ALA A 249 -3.34 -6.73 -5.95
N PHE A 250 -3.02 -7.92 -6.46
CA PHE A 250 -2.98 -9.15 -5.68
C PHE A 250 -1.59 -9.75 -5.66
N ASN A 251 -1.14 -10.22 -4.50
CA ASN A 251 0.14 -10.91 -4.36
C ASN A 251 0.20 -12.18 -5.23
N ASN A 252 -0.89 -12.93 -5.32
CA ASN A 252 -0.98 -14.14 -6.12
C ASN A 252 -2.40 -14.36 -6.67
N ARG A 253 -2.52 -15.32 -7.59
CA ARG A 253 -3.77 -15.63 -8.29
C ARG A 253 -4.84 -16.21 -7.35
N GLU A 254 -4.44 -17.03 -6.41
CA GLU A 254 -5.33 -17.65 -5.43
C GLU A 254 -6.03 -16.58 -4.61
N THR A 255 -5.27 -15.59 -4.11
CA THR A 255 -5.84 -14.43 -3.41
C THR A 255 -6.85 -13.67 -4.26
N ALA A 256 -6.54 -13.43 -5.54
CA ALA A 256 -7.48 -12.76 -6.45
C ALA A 256 -8.80 -13.53 -6.58
N LEU A 257 -8.73 -14.86 -6.72
CA LEU A 257 -9.93 -15.68 -6.84
C LEU A 257 -10.74 -15.74 -5.54
N ASP A 258 -10.07 -15.86 -4.39
CA ASP A 258 -10.72 -15.88 -3.08
C ASP A 258 -11.45 -14.54 -2.78
N VAL A 259 -10.83 -13.40 -3.16
CA VAL A 259 -11.45 -12.08 -3.05
C VAL A 259 -12.66 -11.98 -3.97
N LEU A 260 -12.54 -12.31 -5.25
CA LEU A 260 -13.64 -12.25 -6.22
C LEU A 260 -14.79 -13.21 -5.82
N GLU A 261 -14.49 -14.37 -5.25
CA GLU A 261 -15.52 -15.27 -4.70
C GLU A 261 -16.21 -14.63 -3.49
N SER A 262 -15.47 -14.00 -2.59
CA SER A 262 -16.01 -13.30 -1.42
C SER A 262 -16.91 -12.13 -1.80
N LEU A 263 -16.55 -11.35 -2.83
CA LEU A 263 -17.38 -10.26 -3.37
C LEU A 263 -18.68 -10.79 -3.99
N ALA A 264 -18.59 -11.89 -4.75
CA ALA A 264 -19.78 -12.54 -5.33
C ALA A 264 -20.69 -13.16 -4.27
N ASP A 265 -20.13 -13.75 -3.21
CA ASP A 265 -20.89 -14.30 -2.08
C ASP A 265 -21.59 -13.21 -1.25
N ALA A 266 -21.04 -11.99 -1.26
CA ALA A 266 -21.61 -10.80 -0.61
C ALA A 266 -22.52 -9.96 -1.52
N ASP A 267 -22.85 -10.46 -2.73
CA ASP A 267 -23.66 -9.75 -3.74
C ASP A 267 -23.10 -8.37 -4.13
N ARG A 268 -21.76 -8.23 -4.14
CA ARG A 268 -21.08 -7.00 -4.61
C ARG A 268 -20.78 -7.03 -6.11
N ILE A 269 -20.62 -8.23 -6.65
CA ILE A 269 -20.49 -8.49 -8.09
C ILE A 269 -21.45 -9.61 -8.47
N ASP A 270 -22.04 -9.51 -9.65
CA ASP A 270 -23.03 -10.50 -10.13
C ASP A 270 -22.35 -11.75 -10.73
N GLU A 271 -21.12 -11.59 -11.23
CA GLU A 271 -20.39 -12.63 -11.96
C GLU A 271 -19.40 -13.37 -11.04
N ARG A 272 -19.11 -14.62 -11.42
CA ARG A 272 -18.07 -15.43 -10.78
C ARG A 272 -16.98 -15.80 -11.77
N VAL A 273 -15.74 -15.52 -11.39
CA VAL A 273 -14.57 -15.91 -12.20
C VAL A 273 -14.24 -17.38 -11.96
N SER A 274 -14.45 -18.22 -12.97
CA SER A 274 -14.23 -19.66 -12.86
C SER A 274 -13.72 -20.31 -14.17
N GLY A 275 -13.37 -21.57 -14.13
CA GLY A 275 -13.01 -22.36 -15.32
C GLY A 275 -11.83 -21.76 -16.10
N ARG A 276 -12.05 -21.34 -17.35
CA ARG A 276 -10.99 -20.79 -18.22
C ARG A 276 -10.55 -19.40 -17.76
N ALA A 277 -11.48 -18.57 -17.28
CA ALA A 277 -11.21 -17.23 -16.81
C ALA A 277 -10.29 -17.24 -15.56
N ALA A 278 -10.36 -18.26 -14.72
CA ALA A 278 -9.56 -18.39 -13.51
C ALA A 278 -8.12 -18.90 -13.71
N ARG A 279 -7.66 -19.12 -14.97
CA ARG A 279 -6.37 -19.81 -15.22
C ARG A 279 -5.14 -18.94 -15.05
N SER A 280 -5.25 -17.64 -15.28
CA SER A 280 -4.13 -16.70 -15.21
C SER A 280 -4.62 -15.31 -14.86
N PHE A 281 -3.73 -14.43 -14.37
CA PHE A 281 -4.10 -13.02 -14.15
C PHE A 281 -4.62 -12.33 -15.41
N ALA A 282 -4.06 -12.61 -16.57
CA ALA A 282 -4.54 -12.04 -17.83
C ALA A 282 -6.01 -12.40 -18.09
N THR A 283 -6.38 -13.68 -17.88
CA THR A 283 -7.77 -14.12 -18.09
C THR A 283 -8.72 -13.68 -16.97
N ILE A 284 -8.22 -13.50 -15.74
CA ILE A 284 -9.02 -12.92 -14.64
C ILE A 284 -9.28 -11.44 -14.95
N ARG A 285 -8.27 -10.68 -15.29
CA ARG A 285 -8.41 -9.28 -15.70
C ARG A 285 -9.39 -9.12 -16.83
N ASP A 286 -9.20 -9.87 -17.95
CA ASP A 286 -10.08 -9.78 -19.12
C ASP A 286 -11.56 -10.09 -18.74
N ALA A 287 -11.79 -10.93 -17.73
CA ALA A 287 -13.14 -11.18 -17.21
C ALA A 287 -13.66 -10.03 -16.35
N VAL A 288 -12.81 -9.48 -15.46
CA VAL A 288 -13.18 -8.37 -14.57
C VAL A 288 -13.41 -7.07 -15.37
N ASP A 289 -12.61 -6.83 -16.40
CA ASP A 289 -12.77 -5.64 -17.27
C ASP A 289 -14.15 -5.63 -18.00
N GLU A 290 -14.91 -6.74 -17.99
CA GLU A 290 -16.28 -6.85 -18.53
C GLU A 290 -17.36 -6.66 -17.43
N PHE A 291 -16.98 -6.55 -16.14
CA PHE A 291 -17.93 -6.38 -15.03
C PHE A 291 -18.45 -4.95 -14.96
N ASP A 292 -19.74 -4.79 -14.65
CA ASP A 292 -20.33 -3.50 -14.32
C ASP A 292 -20.33 -3.31 -12.78
N ALA A 293 -19.14 -3.08 -12.21
CA ALA A 293 -18.93 -3.05 -10.77
C ALA A 293 -18.08 -1.84 -10.35
N ALA A 294 -18.68 -0.84 -9.70
CA ALA A 294 -18.06 0.43 -9.38
C ALA A 294 -16.75 0.29 -8.56
N GLY A 295 -16.73 -0.64 -7.60
CA GLY A 295 -15.55 -0.89 -6.75
C GLY A 295 -14.50 -1.84 -7.37
N LEU A 296 -14.66 -2.26 -8.65
CA LEU A 296 -13.81 -3.26 -9.28
C LEU A 296 -13.70 -3.00 -10.80
N THR A 297 -12.94 -2.00 -11.20
CA THR A 297 -12.73 -1.68 -12.63
C THR A 297 -11.72 -2.62 -13.28
N THR A 298 -10.61 -2.92 -12.59
CA THR A 298 -9.59 -3.82 -13.12
C THR A 298 -8.77 -4.50 -12.02
N VAL A 299 -8.09 -5.58 -12.37
CA VAL A 299 -7.22 -6.33 -11.46
C VAL A 299 -5.83 -6.54 -12.04
N ARG A 300 -4.80 -6.61 -11.17
CA ARG A 300 -3.42 -6.92 -11.53
C ARG A 300 -2.81 -7.85 -10.49
N GLY A 301 -1.83 -8.64 -10.93
CA GLY A 301 -0.95 -9.35 -9.99
C GLY A 301 0.31 -8.50 -9.70
N PHE A 302 0.86 -8.55 -8.50
CA PHE A 302 2.10 -7.83 -8.16
C PHE A 302 3.23 -8.13 -9.15
N LYS A 303 3.38 -9.40 -9.55
CA LYS A 303 4.37 -9.81 -10.54
C LYS A 303 4.12 -9.20 -11.92
N ASN A 304 2.86 -9.01 -12.31
CA ASN A 304 2.51 -8.39 -13.58
C ASN A 304 2.85 -6.90 -13.55
N LEU A 305 2.48 -6.20 -12.46
CA LEU A 305 2.85 -4.79 -12.26
C LEU A 305 4.37 -4.61 -12.30
N ASP A 306 5.13 -5.42 -11.55
CA ASP A 306 6.60 -5.38 -11.55
C ASP A 306 7.20 -5.60 -12.95
N GLN A 307 6.61 -6.46 -13.77
CA GLN A 307 7.03 -6.69 -15.15
C GLN A 307 6.67 -5.53 -16.08
N GLU A 308 5.49 -4.94 -15.94
CA GLU A 308 5.04 -3.78 -16.72
C GLU A 308 5.92 -2.55 -16.45
N LEU A 309 6.30 -2.34 -15.18
CA LEU A 309 7.16 -1.21 -14.77
C LEU A 309 8.61 -1.32 -15.26
N ASN A 310 9.09 -2.52 -15.58
CA ASN A 310 10.48 -2.78 -16.02
C ASN A 310 10.62 -2.99 -17.54
N GLN A 311 9.58 -2.67 -18.35
CA GLN A 311 9.62 -2.70 -19.82
C GLN A 311 9.99 -1.34 -20.40
#